data_de9495787d075bf2dd022d47a2df8c49
#
_entry.id   de9495787d075bf2dd022d47a2df8c49
#
_cell.length_a   1.000
_cell.length_b   1.000
_cell.length_c   1.000
_cell.angle_alpha   90.00
_cell.angle_beta   90.00
_cell.angle_gamma   90.00
#
_symmetry.space_group_name_H-M   'P 1'
#
loop_
_entity.id
_entity.type
_entity.pdbx_description
1 polymer ?
#
loop_
_entity_poly.entity_id
_entity_poly.type
_entity_poly.pdbx_seq_one_letter_code
_entity_poly.pdbx_strand_id
1 'polypeptide(L)'
;MTEAMDVIELLGGPPSKLASRPAPSPARLVVVEAGGDDRRLRAFRELRRRAFVEEQRLFARNDSDEWDSDPATIFLTALARDGSVVGGVRLHPAREGGAELGWWRGSRLVTASGSDLPRGVIGAALVRAACGRALDAGAMRFDAHVQALHAPFFTRLGWETVRTITIGGAPHLLMRWPIGRIAEHAAATKEPLGELIGHDLPHDRWRGDDGVPIAGSDVIACTDAITPSMVDRDPCWAGWCGMLVTANDLAAMGATPVGVLDAVGGRDAAHVARVLAGIRDGAQAFELPVLGGHTQLGVPGALTVTGLGRAAVPVPGGGGHAGDAVWVCADLEGAWRPGYHGRQWDSTSWRTQAELRPMLDLVRATRPRAAKDASMAGIVGTVAMLAEASGCGAELAIARIPRPASALMADWLTCFPGFGVVLAQAPGAPEPRGGAAVCAGCGELSADGGVRLRWPDDEISTVIATETITGLGPATGGCP
;
A
#
# COMPACT_ATOMS: atom_id res chain seq x y z
N MET A 1 9.08 -10.53 -25.46
CA MET A 1 8.51 -9.40 -26.24
C MET A 1 8.59 -8.19 -25.33
N THR A 2 9.51 -7.30 -25.62
CA THR A 2 9.83 -6.11 -24.82
C THR A 2 8.82 -5.04 -25.22
N GLU A 3 7.83 -4.78 -24.38
CA GLU A 3 6.93 -3.64 -24.57
C GLU A 3 7.72 -2.35 -24.35
N ALA A 4 7.79 -1.54 -25.41
CA ALA A 4 8.32 -0.19 -25.34
C ALA A 4 7.31 0.67 -24.56
N MET A 5 7.75 1.26 -23.45
CA MET A 5 6.97 2.27 -22.74
C MET A 5 6.73 3.46 -23.66
N ASP A 6 5.47 3.77 -23.84
CA ASP A 6 4.98 4.78 -24.78
C ASP A 6 5.49 6.19 -24.52
N VAL A 7 5.65 6.90 -25.61
CA VAL A 7 6.14 8.26 -25.78
C VAL A 7 5.26 9.26 -25.01
N ILE A 8 5.84 10.03 -24.08
CA ILE A 8 5.17 11.22 -23.53
C ILE A 8 5.29 12.37 -24.52
N GLU A 9 4.20 12.66 -25.20
CA GLU A 9 4.07 13.82 -26.10
C GLU A 9 3.70 15.05 -25.27
N LEU A 10 4.63 16.02 -25.18
CA LEU A 10 4.39 17.33 -24.59
C LEU A 10 3.86 18.27 -25.67
N LEU A 11 2.54 18.48 -25.68
CA LEU A 11 1.89 19.48 -26.56
C LEU A 11 1.98 20.89 -25.95
N GLY A 12 2.49 21.81 -26.73
CA GLY A 12 2.55 23.25 -26.46
C GLY A 12 1.23 23.97 -26.77
N GLY A 13 1.07 25.17 -26.21
CA GLY A 13 -0.11 26.03 -26.27
C GLY A 13 -0.49 26.57 -27.64
N PRO A 14 -1.51 27.46 -27.76
CA PRO A 14 -2.29 27.73 -28.97
C PRO A 14 -1.50 28.50 -30.06
N PRO A 15 -1.86 28.35 -31.35
CA PRO A 15 -1.07 28.87 -32.47
C PRO A 15 -1.29 30.36 -32.71
N SER A 16 -0.20 31.14 -32.72
CA SER A 16 -0.16 32.44 -33.38
C SER A 16 0.25 32.28 -34.86
N LYS A 17 -0.54 32.81 -35.77
CA LYS A 17 -0.24 32.85 -37.20
C LYS A 17 0.96 33.71 -37.47
N LEU A 18 2.03 33.18 -38.04
CA LEU A 18 2.95 33.85 -39.00
C LEU A 18 3.89 32.80 -39.65
N ALA A 19 3.81 32.80 -40.99
CA ALA A 19 4.76 32.38 -42.04
C ALA A 19 5.71 31.18 -41.79
N SER A 20 5.37 30.07 -42.40
CA SER A 20 6.17 29.07 -43.14
C SER A 20 7.70 29.05 -43.03
N ARG A 21 8.18 28.26 -42.07
CA ARG A 21 9.31 27.35 -42.17
C ARG A 21 8.81 26.00 -41.64
N PRO A 22 9.15 24.84 -42.26
CA PRO A 22 8.81 23.58 -41.67
C PRO A 22 9.47 23.53 -40.28
N ALA A 23 8.65 23.47 -39.22
CA ALA A 23 9.14 23.30 -37.87
C ALA A 23 9.97 21.99 -37.84
N PRO A 24 11.18 22.00 -37.26
CA PRO A 24 11.91 20.78 -37.06
C PRO A 24 11.02 19.82 -36.28
N SER A 25 10.85 18.59 -36.78
CA SER A 25 10.15 17.51 -36.03
C SER A 25 10.65 17.51 -34.59
N PRO A 26 9.77 17.41 -33.58
CA PRO A 26 10.18 17.43 -32.18
C PRO A 26 11.27 16.40 -32.00
N ALA A 27 12.38 16.82 -31.42
CA ALA A 27 13.51 15.93 -31.14
C ALA A 27 13.00 14.82 -30.20
N ARG A 28 12.89 13.60 -30.73
CA ARG A 28 12.42 12.44 -29.92
C ARG A 28 13.50 12.05 -28.94
N LEU A 29 13.20 12.16 -27.65
CA LEU A 29 13.96 11.60 -26.54
C LEU A 29 13.20 10.39 -26.03
N VAL A 30 13.89 9.25 -25.91
CA VAL A 30 13.32 8.02 -25.34
C VAL A 30 14.14 7.63 -24.12
N VAL A 31 13.46 7.36 -22.99
CA VAL A 31 14.10 6.79 -21.82
C VAL A 31 13.77 5.30 -21.77
N VAL A 32 14.80 4.47 -21.64
CA VAL A 32 14.67 3.01 -21.61
C VAL A 32 15.47 2.42 -20.46
N GLU A 33 15.02 1.29 -19.96
CA GLU A 33 15.81 0.47 -19.04
C GLU A 33 16.96 -0.20 -19.82
N ALA A 34 18.19 -0.06 -19.30
CA ALA A 34 19.39 -0.59 -19.95
C ALA A 34 19.70 -2.03 -19.53
N GLY A 35 18.81 -2.69 -18.79
CA GLY A 35 18.98 -4.08 -18.34
C GLY A 35 19.21 -5.04 -19.50
N GLY A 36 20.34 -5.79 -19.46
CA GLY A 36 20.72 -6.73 -20.52
C GLY A 36 21.35 -6.12 -21.78
N ASP A 37 21.45 -4.78 -21.90
CA ASP A 37 22.15 -4.11 -23.00
C ASP A 37 23.51 -3.57 -22.56
N ASP A 38 24.53 -4.40 -22.67
CA ASP A 38 25.91 -4.06 -22.31
C ASP A 38 26.44 -2.80 -23.02
N ARG A 39 25.97 -2.52 -24.24
CA ARG A 39 26.41 -1.35 -25.00
C ARG A 39 25.89 -0.07 -24.37
N ARG A 40 24.61 -0.03 -23.98
CA ARG A 40 24.00 1.11 -23.28
C ARG A 40 24.61 1.31 -21.91
N LEU A 41 24.81 0.24 -21.15
CA LEU A 41 25.48 0.31 -19.85
C LEU A 41 26.92 0.83 -19.96
N ARG A 42 27.70 0.38 -20.95
CA ARG A 42 29.06 0.92 -21.16
C ARG A 42 29.03 2.40 -21.52
N ALA A 43 28.13 2.82 -22.40
CA ALA A 43 27.99 4.23 -22.75
C ALA A 43 27.57 5.10 -21.55
N PHE A 44 26.66 4.60 -20.72
CA PHE A 44 26.28 5.30 -19.49
C PHE A 44 27.43 5.37 -18.48
N ARG A 45 28.18 4.30 -18.26
CA ARG A 45 29.36 4.32 -17.39
C ARG A 45 30.44 5.29 -17.88
N GLU A 46 30.61 5.40 -19.20
CA GLU A 46 31.55 6.36 -19.77
C GLU A 46 31.09 7.82 -19.54
N LEU A 47 29.78 8.11 -19.68
CA LEU A 47 29.22 9.42 -19.34
C LEU A 47 29.45 9.75 -17.86
N ARG A 48 29.22 8.78 -16.96
CA ARG A 48 29.46 8.91 -15.52
C ARG A 48 30.93 9.22 -15.22
N ARG A 49 31.84 8.43 -15.81
CA ARG A 49 33.29 8.62 -15.63
C ARG A 49 33.70 10.04 -16.04
N ARG A 50 33.27 10.49 -17.21
CA ARG A 50 33.57 11.83 -17.69
C ARG A 50 33.05 12.90 -16.73
N ALA A 51 31.78 12.82 -16.35
CA ALA A 51 31.14 13.84 -15.51
C ALA A 51 31.71 13.83 -14.08
N PHE A 52 31.79 12.66 -13.43
CA PHE A 52 32.07 12.59 -11.99
C PHE A 52 33.55 12.46 -11.65
N VAL A 53 34.37 11.90 -12.54
CA VAL A 53 35.80 11.72 -12.31
C VAL A 53 36.60 12.85 -12.99
N GLU A 54 36.35 13.10 -14.28
CA GLU A 54 37.17 14.03 -15.06
C GLU A 54 36.76 15.50 -14.85
N GLU A 55 35.45 15.81 -15.02
CA GLU A 55 34.95 17.19 -14.96
C GLU A 55 34.76 17.67 -13.53
N GLN A 56 34.01 16.93 -12.70
CA GLN A 56 33.65 17.34 -11.34
C GLN A 56 34.68 16.92 -10.29
N ARG A 57 35.53 15.93 -10.58
CA ARG A 57 36.56 15.38 -9.68
C ARG A 57 36.00 14.91 -8.32
N LEU A 58 34.74 14.43 -8.31
CA LEU A 58 34.10 13.91 -7.11
C LEU A 58 34.69 12.55 -6.70
N PHE A 59 35.22 11.79 -7.65
CA PHE A 59 35.88 10.51 -7.43
C PHE A 59 37.28 10.51 -8.01
N ALA A 60 38.22 9.91 -7.31
CA ALA A 60 39.65 9.95 -7.69
C ALA A 60 39.99 9.08 -8.91
N ARG A 61 39.33 7.94 -9.08
CA ARG A 61 39.66 6.94 -10.14
C ARG A 61 38.44 6.49 -10.93
N ASN A 62 37.38 6.08 -10.25
CA ASN A 62 36.12 5.66 -10.83
C ASN A 62 34.97 6.01 -9.87
N ASP A 63 33.74 6.02 -10.37
CA ASP A 63 32.53 6.30 -9.61
C ASP A 63 31.69 5.04 -9.34
N SER A 64 32.27 3.85 -9.61
CA SER A 64 31.60 2.57 -9.38
C SER A 64 31.59 2.22 -7.89
N ASP A 65 30.50 1.63 -7.44
CA ASP A 65 30.30 1.12 -6.09
C ASP A 65 29.58 -0.25 -6.13
N GLU A 66 29.29 -0.83 -4.97
CA GLU A 66 28.63 -2.12 -4.82
C GLU A 66 27.30 -2.20 -5.56
N TRP A 67 26.56 -1.10 -5.63
CA TRP A 67 25.27 -1.03 -6.29
C TRP A 67 25.34 -1.20 -7.81
N ASP A 68 26.49 -0.98 -8.43
CA ASP A 68 26.67 -1.22 -9.86
C ASP A 68 26.65 -2.71 -10.24
N SER A 69 26.75 -3.60 -9.25
CA SER A 69 26.71 -5.05 -9.40
C SER A 69 25.52 -5.71 -8.70
N ASP A 70 24.71 -4.94 -7.98
CA ASP A 70 23.54 -5.45 -7.29
C ASP A 70 22.44 -5.82 -8.32
N PRO A 71 21.88 -7.04 -8.27
CA PRO A 71 20.87 -7.49 -9.22
C PRO A 71 19.55 -6.71 -9.13
N ALA A 72 19.26 -6.06 -8.00
CA ALA A 72 18.09 -5.20 -7.83
C ALA A 72 18.29 -3.81 -8.43
N THR A 73 19.51 -3.45 -8.83
CA THR A 73 19.81 -2.13 -9.40
C THR A 73 19.22 -1.97 -10.81
N ILE A 74 18.56 -0.86 -11.02
CA ILE A 74 17.92 -0.48 -12.27
C ILE A 74 18.69 0.68 -12.91
N PHE A 75 19.05 0.52 -14.18
CA PHE A 75 19.71 1.55 -14.96
C PHE A 75 18.77 2.08 -16.03
N LEU A 76 18.48 3.38 -16.01
CA LEU A 76 17.73 4.05 -17.06
C LEU A 76 18.67 4.89 -17.92
N THR A 77 18.50 4.82 -19.23
CA THR A 77 19.27 5.62 -20.19
C THR A 77 18.35 6.41 -21.10
N ALA A 78 18.73 7.66 -21.38
CA ALA A 78 18.08 8.52 -22.34
C ALA A 78 18.78 8.39 -23.69
N LEU A 79 18.01 8.09 -24.73
CA LEU A 79 18.49 7.90 -26.10
C LEU A 79 18.08 9.09 -26.97
N ALA A 80 19.03 9.62 -27.72
CA ALA A 80 18.75 10.55 -28.80
C ALA A 80 18.16 9.83 -30.02
N ARG A 81 17.75 10.60 -31.04
CA ARG A 81 17.10 10.09 -32.25
C ARG A 81 17.96 9.06 -33.02
N ASP A 82 19.27 9.19 -32.98
CA ASP A 82 20.24 8.29 -33.61
C ASP A 82 20.54 7.02 -32.76
N GLY A 83 19.87 6.89 -31.59
CA GLY A 83 20.09 5.79 -30.66
C GLY A 83 21.30 5.96 -29.74
N SER A 84 22.03 7.09 -29.81
CA SER A 84 23.12 7.38 -28.91
C SER A 84 22.63 7.65 -27.49
N VAL A 85 23.39 7.20 -26.46
CA VAL A 85 23.07 7.48 -25.06
C VAL A 85 23.48 8.92 -24.71
N VAL A 86 22.49 9.77 -24.38
CA VAL A 86 22.71 11.18 -24.05
C VAL A 86 22.53 11.48 -22.56
N GLY A 87 22.24 10.48 -21.75
CA GLY A 87 22.15 10.60 -20.31
C GLY A 87 21.74 9.29 -19.66
N GLY A 88 21.75 9.25 -18.33
CA GLY A 88 21.28 8.11 -17.58
C GLY A 88 21.17 8.41 -16.10
N VAL A 89 20.47 7.53 -15.39
CA VAL A 89 20.28 7.54 -13.94
C VAL A 89 20.25 6.09 -13.42
N ARG A 90 20.72 5.89 -12.21
CA ARG A 90 20.69 4.60 -11.51
C ARG A 90 19.72 4.68 -10.34
N LEU A 91 18.86 3.65 -10.23
CA LEU A 91 18.03 3.40 -9.06
C LEU A 91 18.54 2.14 -8.38
N HIS A 92 18.62 2.15 -7.08
CA HIS A 92 19.05 0.98 -6.30
C HIS A 92 18.35 0.96 -4.94
N PRO A 93 18.28 -0.20 -4.25
CA PRO A 93 17.87 -0.24 -2.85
C PRO A 93 18.71 0.71 -2.02
N ALA A 94 18.10 1.43 -1.09
CA ALA A 94 18.83 2.41 -0.27
C ALA A 94 19.82 1.76 0.71
N ARG A 95 19.59 0.48 1.01
CA ARG A 95 20.39 -0.40 1.86
C ARG A 95 20.06 -1.86 1.53
N GLU A 96 20.83 -2.80 2.08
CA GLU A 96 20.47 -4.22 2.05
C GLU A 96 19.07 -4.44 2.63
N GLY A 97 18.22 -5.22 1.95
CA GLY A 97 16.79 -5.39 2.26
C GLY A 97 15.91 -4.17 1.97
N GLY A 98 16.46 -3.07 1.44
CA GLY A 98 15.72 -1.84 1.16
C GLY A 98 14.64 -2.03 0.08
N ALA A 99 14.92 -2.82 -0.95
CA ALA A 99 13.95 -3.11 -2.02
C ALA A 99 12.68 -3.78 -1.46
N GLU A 100 12.83 -4.71 -0.53
CA GLU A 100 11.71 -5.41 0.10
C GLU A 100 10.83 -4.48 0.94
N LEU A 101 11.45 -3.50 1.62
CA LEU A 101 10.75 -2.47 2.37
C LEU A 101 10.18 -1.35 1.46
N GLY A 102 10.50 -1.35 0.16
CA GLY A 102 10.15 -0.27 -0.74
C GLY A 102 10.98 1.00 -0.53
N TRP A 103 12.21 0.88 0.00
CA TRP A 103 13.12 2.01 0.19
C TRP A 103 14.18 2.03 -0.89
N TRP A 104 14.00 2.95 -1.82
CA TRP A 104 14.84 3.11 -3.01
C TRP A 104 15.61 4.41 -3.00
N ARG A 105 16.71 4.46 -3.73
CA ARG A 105 17.54 5.65 -3.94
C ARG A 105 17.86 5.87 -5.40
N GLY A 106 17.67 7.11 -5.89
CA GLY A 106 18.18 7.59 -7.15
C GLY A 106 19.61 8.09 -7.02
N SER A 107 20.47 7.75 -7.98
CA SER A 107 21.87 8.14 -7.97
C SER A 107 22.45 8.22 -9.38
N ARG A 108 23.65 8.78 -9.51
CA ARG A 108 24.42 8.83 -10.75
C ARG A 108 23.66 9.43 -11.94
N LEU A 109 22.77 10.43 -11.69
CA LEU A 109 22.13 11.19 -12.75
C LEU A 109 23.19 11.98 -13.54
N VAL A 110 23.28 11.74 -14.85
CA VAL A 110 24.23 12.42 -15.74
C VAL A 110 23.59 12.68 -17.09
N THR A 111 23.98 13.80 -17.73
CA THR A 111 23.55 14.15 -19.09
C THR A 111 24.76 14.53 -19.93
N ALA A 112 24.78 14.11 -21.20
CA ALA A 112 25.87 14.42 -22.13
C ALA A 112 25.93 15.92 -22.44
N SER A 113 27.16 16.41 -22.64
CA SER A 113 27.42 17.73 -23.22
C SER A 113 27.33 17.65 -24.75
N GLY A 114 26.75 18.69 -25.41
CA GLY A 114 26.75 18.78 -26.86
C GLY A 114 25.69 17.95 -27.58
N SER A 115 24.66 17.46 -26.88
CA SER A 115 23.48 16.91 -27.55
C SER A 115 22.58 18.03 -28.10
N ASP A 116 21.77 17.72 -29.13
CA ASP A 116 20.81 18.66 -29.72
C ASP A 116 19.70 19.08 -28.71
N LEU A 117 19.58 18.37 -27.63
CA LEU A 117 18.61 18.65 -26.55
C LEU A 117 19.28 19.34 -25.36
N PRO A 118 18.60 20.33 -24.75
CA PRO A 118 19.08 20.94 -23.52
C PRO A 118 19.24 19.91 -22.39
N ARG A 119 20.36 19.99 -21.66
CA ARG A 119 20.64 19.10 -20.51
C ARG A 119 19.48 19.02 -19.50
N GLY A 120 18.80 20.15 -19.25
CA GLY A 120 17.65 20.19 -18.34
C GLY A 120 16.46 19.36 -18.82
N VAL A 121 16.24 19.27 -20.13
CA VAL A 121 15.16 18.44 -20.72
C VAL A 121 15.50 16.97 -20.55
N ILE A 122 16.73 16.56 -20.86
CA ILE A 122 17.19 15.18 -20.69
C ILE A 122 17.14 14.77 -19.22
N GLY A 123 17.66 15.62 -18.32
CA GLY A 123 17.64 15.37 -16.89
C GLY A 123 16.23 15.24 -16.32
N ALA A 124 15.28 16.11 -16.74
CA ALA A 124 13.90 16.05 -16.30
C ALA A 124 13.19 14.76 -16.76
N ALA A 125 13.44 14.33 -18.00
CA ALA A 125 12.90 13.07 -18.51
C ALA A 125 13.43 11.87 -17.70
N LEU A 126 14.73 11.82 -17.43
CA LEU A 126 15.35 10.77 -16.63
C LEU A 126 14.81 10.75 -15.19
N VAL A 127 14.66 11.90 -14.53
CA VAL A 127 14.13 11.97 -13.16
C VAL A 127 12.68 11.50 -13.11
N ARG A 128 11.82 11.93 -14.06
CA ARG A 128 10.42 11.46 -14.13
C ARG A 128 10.33 9.97 -14.41
N ALA A 129 11.13 9.45 -15.35
CA ALA A 129 11.19 8.01 -15.62
C ALA A 129 11.69 7.24 -14.40
N ALA A 130 12.67 7.77 -13.66
CA ALA A 130 13.14 7.17 -12.41
C ALA A 130 12.05 7.13 -11.35
N CYS A 131 11.26 8.19 -11.17
CA CYS A 131 10.12 8.21 -10.26
C CYS A 131 9.07 7.15 -10.64
N GLY A 132 8.67 7.08 -11.92
CA GLY A 132 7.73 6.06 -12.40
C GLY A 132 8.27 4.64 -12.18
N ARG A 133 9.53 4.40 -12.56
CA ARG A 133 10.14 3.07 -12.39
C ARG A 133 10.34 2.66 -10.93
N ALA A 134 10.58 3.63 -10.03
CA ALA A 134 10.61 3.38 -8.60
C ALA A 134 9.22 2.94 -8.07
N LEU A 135 8.13 3.59 -8.52
CA LEU A 135 6.76 3.17 -8.19
C LEU A 135 6.48 1.74 -8.66
N ASP A 136 6.85 1.40 -9.90
CA ASP A 136 6.69 0.05 -10.46
C ASP A 136 7.49 -1.00 -9.68
N ALA A 137 8.64 -0.58 -9.12
CA ALA A 137 9.46 -1.42 -8.23
C ALA A 137 8.94 -1.49 -6.79
N GLY A 138 7.75 -0.95 -6.51
CA GLY A 138 7.16 -0.96 -5.19
C GLY A 138 7.77 0.06 -4.22
N ALA A 139 8.31 1.18 -4.71
CA ALA A 139 8.83 2.21 -3.83
C ALA A 139 7.72 2.81 -2.96
N MET A 140 8.04 2.96 -1.69
CA MET A 140 7.28 3.69 -0.67
C MET A 140 8.07 4.89 -0.16
N ARG A 141 9.39 4.84 -0.32
CA ARG A 141 10.33 5.92 -0.05
C ARG A 141 11.36 5.97 -1.17
N PHE A 142 11.45 7.10 -1.84
CA PHE A 142 12.41 7.32 -2.92
C PHE A 142 13.23 8.56 -2.62
N ASP A 143 14.48 8.36 -2.26
CA ASP A 143 15.43 9.40 -1.84
C ASP A 143 16.52 9.61 -2.91
N ALA A 144 17.13 10.79 -2.90
CA ALA A 144 18.36 11.08 -3.65
C ALA A 144 19.28 11.99 -2.85
N HIS A 145 20.59 11.78 -2.97
CA HIS A 145 21.58 12.72 -2.51
C HIS A 145 21.91 13.69 -3.64
N VAL A 146 21.42 14.91 -3.54
CA VAL A 146 21.49 15.91 -4.59
C VAL A 146 22.53 16.97 -4.20
N GLN A 147 23.49 17.28 -5.12
CA GLN A 147 24.40 18.41 -4.91
C GLN A 147 23.60 19.69 -4.69
N ALA A 148 23.94 20.51 -3.71
CA ALA A 148 23.13 21.66 -3.31
C ALA A 148 22.83 22.62 -4.45
N LEU A 149 23.76 22.77 -5.40
CA LEU A 149 23.57 23.63 -6.60
C LEU A 149 22.45 23.14 -7.56
N HIS A 150 22.12 21.83 -7.53
CA HIS A 150 21.08 21.23 -8.37
C HIS A 150 19.74 21.11 -7.65
N ALA A 151 19.63 21.40 -6.36
CA ALA A 151 18.38 21.31 -5.59
C ALA A 151 17.20 22.06 -6.25
N PRO A 152 17.36 23.31 -6.78
CA PRO A 152 16.24 24.00 -7.43
C PRO A 152 15.69 23.28 -8.66
N PHE A 153 16.50 22.47 -9.34
CA PHE A 153 16.03 21.63 -10.44
C PHE A 153 15.13 20.50 -9.96
N PHE A 154 15.52 19.80 -8.90
CA PHE A 154 14.72 18.73 -8.29
C PHE A 154 13.44 19.27 -7.65
N THR A 155 13.49 20.42 -6.97
CA THR A 155 12.29 21.06 -6.40
C THR A 155 11.25 21.39 -7.47
N ARG A 156 11.67 21.88 -8.65
CA ARG A 156 10.74 22.09 -9.79
C ARG A 156 10.14 20.79 -10.34
N LEU A 157 10.72 19.64 -10.04
CA LEU A 157 10.22 18.31 -10.38
C LEU A 157 9.41 17.66 -9.25
N GLY A 158 9.08 18.42 -8.20
CA GLY A 158 8.26 17.95 -7.07
C GLY A 158 9.03 17.23 -5.96
N TRP A 159 10.38 17.29 -5.97
CA TRP A 159 11.17 16.74 -4.87
C TRP A 159 11.27 17.70 -3.69
N GLU A 160 11.23 17.17 -2.49
CA GLU A 160 11.29 17.90 -1.24
C GLU A 160 12.66 17.73 -0.56
N THR A 161 13.14 18.79 0.10
CA THR A 161 14.37 18.70 0.88
C THR A 161 14.07 18.14 2.26
N VAL A 162 14.70 17.02 2.62
CA VAL A 162 14.60 16.41 3.96
C VAL A 162 15.60 17.06 4.89
N ARG A 163 16.89 17.10 4.50
CA ARG A 163 17.98 17.71 5.31
C ARG A 163 19.23 17.94 4.49
N THR A 164 20.12 18.79 5.03
CA THR A 164 21.47 18.99 4.49
C THR A 164 22.39 17.87 4.94
N ILE A 165 23.29 17.43 4.04
CA ILE A 165 24.30 16.42 4.27
C ILE A 165 25.63 16.83 3.61
N THR A 166 26.73 16.23 3.99
CA THR A 166 28.04 16.43 3.37
C THR A 166 28.52 15.11 2.76
N ILE A 167 28.89 15.13 1.49
CA ILE A 167 29.44 13.96 0.79
C ILE A 167 30.74 14.38 0.11
N GLY A 168 31.85 13.69 0.43
CA GLY A 168 33.17 14.02 -0.11
C GLY A 168 33.62 15.45 0.18
N GLY A 169 33.20 16.04 1.30
CA GLY A 169 33.50 17.43 1.67
C GLY A 169 32.62 18.48 0.96
N ALA A 170 31.73 18.09 0.04
CA ALA A 170 30.84 18.98 -0.69
C ALA A 170 29.41 18.99 -0.11
N PRO A 171 28.71 20.16 -0.09
CA PRO A 171 27.35 20.25 0.42
C PRO A 171 26.36 19.55 -0.53
N HIS A 172 25.55 18.66 0.04
CA HIS A 172 24.48 17.95 -0.62
C HIS A 172 23.19 18.10 0.20
N LEU A 173 22.07 17.82 -0.44
CA LEU A 173 20.77 17.68 0.21
C LEU A 173 20.27 16.24 0.06
N LEU A 174 19.80 15.67 1.15
CA LEU A 174 18.92 14.52 1.07
C LEU A 174 17.57 15.05 0.59
N MET A 175 17.16 14.65 -0.60
CA MET A 175 15.87 15.00 -1.18
C MET A 175 15.02 13.75 -1.33
N ARG A 176 13.71 13.91 -1.18
CA ARG A 176 12.71 12.83 -1.26
C ARG A 176 11.65 13.20 -2.29
N TRP A 177 11.29 12.24 -3.12
CA TRP A 177 10.13 12.37 -3.98
C TRP A 177 8.90 11.86 -3.23
N PRO A 178 7.82 12.67 -3.11
CA PRO A 178 6.62 12.28 -2.38
C PRO A 178 5.90 11.12 -3.08
N ILE A 179 5.53 10.11 -2.30
CA ILE A 179 4.80 8.93 -2.78
C ILE A 179 3.51 8.83 -1.98
N GLY A 180 2.36 9.05 -2.65
CA GLY A 180 1.03 9.07 -2.05
C GLY A 180 0.31 7.72 -2.02
N ARG A 181 0.93 6.61 -2.44
CA ARG A 181 0.29 5.31 -2.68
C ARG A 181 -0.66 4.86 -1.56
N ILE A 182 -0.24 4.97 -0.30
CA ILE A 182 -1.05 4.55 0.86
C ILE A 182 -2.22 5.52 1.06
N ALA A 183 -1.97 6.83 1.07
CA ALA A 183 -3.01 7.84 1.25
C ALA A 183 -4.05 7.77 0.12
N GLU A 184 -3.61 7.67 -1.13
CA GLU A 184 -4.48 7.56 -2.30
C GLU A 184 -5.36 6.31 -2.24
N HIS A 185 -4.78 5.16 -1.86
CA HIS A 185 -5.52 3.91 -1.72
C HIS A 185 -6.56 3.99 -0.59
N ALA A 186 -6.18 4.53 0.54
CA ALA A 186 -7.06 4.68 1.70
C ALA A 186 -8.19 5.69 1.40
N ALA A 187 -7.88 6.84 0.79
CA ALA A 187 -8.87 7.83 0.38
C ALA A 187 -9.87 7.25 -0.64
N ALA A 188 -9.37 6.55 -1.67
CA ALA A 188 -10.23 5.94 -2.69
C ALA A 188 -11.23 4.91 -2.12
N THR A 189 -10.94 4.34 -0.95
CA THR A 189 -11.79 3.30 -0.34
C THR A 189 -12.67 3.81 0.79
N LYS A 190 -12.30 4.89 1.48
CA LYS A 190 -12.91 5.29 2.77
C LYS A 190 -13.29 6.77 2.88
N GLU A 191 -12.66 7.68 2.15
CA GLU A 191 -12.83 9.13 2.34
C GLU A 191 -14.29 9.62 2.31
N PRO A 192 -15.18 9.15 1.40
CA PRO A 192 -16.53 9.67 1.33
C PRO A 192 -17.49 9.14 2.41
N LEU A 193 -17.07 8.21 3.28
CA LEU A 193 -18.00 7.57 4.23
C LEU A 193 -18.63 8.56 5.19
N GLY A 194 -17.87 9.51 5.72
CA GLY A 194 -18.40 10.52 6.64
C GLY A 194 -19.51 11.37 6.04
N GLU A 195 -19.36 11.77 4.77
CA GLU A 195 -20.38 12.53 4.03
C GLU A 195 -21.59 11.67 3.68
N LEU A 196 -21.37 10.41 3.29
CA LEU A 196 -22.43 9.54 2.80
C LEU A 196 -23.32 9.00 3.93
N ILE A 197 -22.74 8.56 5.02
CA ILE A 197 -23.46 7.82 6.07
C ILE A 197 -23.29 8.42 7.47
N GLY A 198 -22.44 9.44 7.64
CA GLY A 198 -22.13 10.00 8.94
C GLY A 198 -23.32 10.57 9.69
N HIS A 199 -24.35 11.01 8.97
CA HIS A 199 -25.60 11.53 9.55
C HIS A 199 -26.54 10.43 10.04
N ASP A 200 -26.45 9.23 9.49
CA ASP A 200 -27.34 8.11 9.78
C ASP A 200 -26.81 7.21 10.91
N LEU A 201 -25.49 7.27 11.14
CA LEU A 201 -24.85 6.46 12.18
C LEU A 201 -24.97 7.09 13.57
N PRO A 202 -25.27 6.29 14.61
CA PRO A 202 -25.23 6.74 15.99
C PRO A 202 -23.87 7.36 16.35
N HIS A 203 -23.89 8.38 17.20
CA HIS A 203 -22.70 8.94 17.82
C HIS A 203 -22.40 8.18 19.10
N ASP A 204 -21.86 6.98 18.98
CA ASP A 204 -21.51 6.11 20.09
C ASP A 204 -20.12 5.47 19.89
N ARG A 205 -19.72 4.62 20.80
CA ARG A 205 -18.41 3.94 20.81
C ARG A 205 -18.23 2.90 19.67
N TRP A 206 -19.31 2.57 18.96
CA TRP A 206 -19.31 1.57 17.88
C TRP A 206 -19.37 2.21 16.49
N ARG A 207 -19.29 3.53 16.44
CA ARG A 207 -19.34 4.27 15.18
C ARG A 207 -18.19 3.89 14.26
N GLY A 208 -18.53 3.34 13.09
CA GLY A 208 -17.54 2.91 12.09
C GLY A 208 -16.77 1.63 12.46
N ASP A 209 -17.28 0.85 13.40
CA ASP A 209 -16.71 -0.45 13.75
C ASP A 209 -17.05 -1.55 12.73
N ASP A 210 -16.35 -2.67 12.83
CA ASP A 210 -16.50 -3.84 11.98
C ASP A 210 -17.83 -4.58 12.26
N GLY A 211 -18.44 -4.32 13.39
CA GLY A 211 -19.78 -4.80 13.76
C GLY A 211 -20.41 -3.96 14.85
N VAL A 212 -21.69 -4.17 15.10
CA VAL A 212 -22.45 -3.42 16.09
C VAL A 212 -23.14 -4.36 17.09
N PRO A 213 -23.07 -4.08 18.41
CA PRO A 213 -23.86 -4.79 19.41
C PRO A 213 -25.34 -4.46 19.28
N ILE A 214 -26.18 -5.48 19.31
CA ILE A 214 -27.62 -5.31 19.32
C ILE A 214 -28.09 -4.99 20.74
N ALA A 215 -28.73 -3.84 20.90
CA ALA A 215 -29.17 -3.35 22.19
C ALA A 215 -30.02 -4.41 22.98
N GLY A 216 -29.71 -4.59 24.27
CA GLY A 216 -30.39 -5.53 25.15
C GLY A 216 -30.03 -6.99 24.95
N SER A 217 -28.99 -7.28 24.18
CA SER A 217 -28.49 -8.65 23.95
C SER A 217 -26.96 -8.71 23.95
N ASP A 218 -26.42 -9.93 23.86
CA ASP A 218 -24.98 -10.19 23.61
C ASP A 218 -24.67 -10.42 22.12
N VAL A 219 -25.63 -10.14 21.24
CA VAL A 219 -25.50 -10.34 19.79
C VAL A 219 -24.74 -9.20 19.16
N ILE A 220 -23.78 -9.56 18.33
CA ILE A 220 -23.05 -8.67 17.40
C ILE A 220 -23.55 -8.95 15.99
N ALA A 221 -23.83 -7.90 15.23
CA ALA A 221 -24.17 -7.99 13.81
C ALA A 221 -23.12 -7.21 12.98
N CYS A 222 -22.69 -7.78 11.87
CA CYS A 222 -21.88 -7.12 10.84
C CYS A 222 -22.45 -7.40 9.46
N THR A 223 -22.09 -6.61 8.44
CA THR A 223 -22.54 -6.85 7.07
C THR A 223 -21.56 -6.28 6.06
N ASP A 224 -21.22 -7.09 5.06
CA ASP A 224 -20.33 -6.72 3.98
C ASP A 224 -20.91 -7.01 2.61
N ALA A 225 -20.54 -6.16 1.66
CA ALA A 225 -20.84 -6.36 0.25
C ALA A 225 -19.56 -6.71 -0.53
N ILE A 226 -19.59 -7.75 -1.31
CA ILE A 226 -18.49 -8.17 -2.18
C ILE A 226 -18.57 -7.38 -3.50
N THR A 227 -17.42 -6.91 -3.98
CA THR A 227 -17.35 -6.13 -5.22
C THR A 227 -18.02 -6.87 -6.38
N PRO A 228 -18.94 -6.24 -7.14
CA PRO A 228 -19.66 -6.90 -8.23
C PRO A 228 -18.75 -7.53 -9.30
N SER A 229 -17.62 -6.87 -9.57
CA SER A 229 -16.62 -7.40 -10.52
C SER A 229 -15.98 -8.72 -10.06
N MET A 230 -15.87 -8.96 -8.76
CA MET A 230 -15.43 -10.25 -8.21
C MET A 230 -16.53 -11.29 -8.34
N VAL A 231 -17.75 -10.95 -7.99
CA VAL A 231 -18.92 -11.85 -8.11
C VAL A 231 -19.09 -12.33 -9.55
N ASP A 232 -18.92 -11.44 -10.53
CA ASP A 232 -19.05 -11.79 -11.94
C ASP A 232 -17.90 -12.63 -12.49
N ARG A 233 -16.66 -12.31 -12.09
CA ARG A 233 -15.43 -12.92 -12.62
C ARG A 233 -15.07 -14.23 -11.94
N ASP A 234 -15.16 -14.30 -10.61
CA ASP A 234 -14.74 -15.43 -9.78
C ASP A 234 -15.79 -15.72 -8.70
N PRO A 235 -16.99 -16.19 -9.10
CA PRO A 235 -18.16 -16.30 -8.21
C PRO A 235 -17.92 -17.23 -7.01
N CYS A 236 -17.14 -18.29 -7.16
CA CYS A 236 -16.81 -19.19 -6.05
C CYS A 236 -15.91 -18.47 -5.04
N TRP A 237 -14.87 -17.77 -5.51
CA TRP A 237 -14.01 -16.96 -4.66
C TRP A 237 -14.78 -15.80 -4.00
N ALA A 238 -15.71 -15.16 -4.71
CA ALA A 238 -16.57 -14.14 -4.13
C ALA A 238 -17.39 -14.70 -2.95
N GLY A 239 -17.96 -15.90 -3.08
CA GLY A 239 -18.65 -16.59 -1.99
C GLY A 239 -17.73 -16.87 -0.80
N TRP A 240 -16.51 -17.38 -1.05
CA TRP A 240 -15.51 -17.57 0.01
C TRP A 240 -15.16 -16.25 0.72
N CYS A 241 -14.86 -15.18 -0.06
CA CYS A 241 -14.53 -13.87 0.49
C CYS A 241 -15.67 -13.29 1.33
N GLY A 242 -16.94 -13.45 0.91
CA GLY A 242 -18.08 -13.02 1.71
C GLY A 242 -18.09 -13.64 3.11
N MET A 243 -17.81 -14.94 3.19
CA MET A 243 -17.70 -15.65 4.47
C MET A 243 -16.48 -15.23 5.26
N LEU A 244 -15.33 -15.04 4.59
CA LEU A 244 -14.06 -14.66 5.21
C LEU A 244 -14.13 -13.27 5.85
N VAL A 245 -14.58 -12.25 5.11
CA VAL A 245 -14.67 -10.88 5.66
C VAL A 245 -15.64 -10.83 6.84
N THR A 246 -16.80 -11.49 6.73
CA THR A 246 -17.77 -11.61 7.83
C THR A 246 -17.17 -12.31 9.08
N ALA A 247 -16.38 -13.37 8.87
CA ALA A 247 -15.69 -14.07 9.96
C ALA A 247 -14.63 -13.16 10.62
N ASN A 248 -13.89 -12.39 9.81
CA ASN A 248 -12.90 -11.43 10.31
C ASN A 248 -13.54 -10.29 11.11
N ASP A 249 -14.66 -9.72 10.65
CA ASP A 249 -15.41 -8.70 11.38
C ASP A 249 -15.86 -9.19 12.76
N LEU A 250 -16.50 -10.35 12.80
CA LEU A 250 -16.92 -10.95 14.07
C LEU A 250 -15.73 -11.22 14.98
N ALA A 251 -14.61 -11.69 14.41
CA ALA A 251 -13.37 -11.93 15.15
C ALA A 251 -12.77 -10.61 15.68
N ALA A 252 -12.76 -9.53 14.90
CA ALA A 252 -12.28 -8.21 15.34
C ALA A 252 -13.11 -7.65 16.50
N MET A 253 -14.42 -7.93 16.53
CA MET A 253 -15.31 -7.61 17.65
C MET A 253 -15.14 -8.55 18.86
N GLY A 254 -14.27 -9.57 18.78
CA GLY A 254 -14.11 -10.59 19.81
C GLY A 254 -15.32 -11.51 19.96
N ALA A 255 -16.16 -11.58 18.93
CA ALA A 255 -17.40 -12.36 18.96
C ALA A 255 -17.17 -13.84 18.58
N THR A 256 -17.97 -14.72 19.18
CA THR A 256 -18.09 -16.11 18.75
C THR A 256 -19.14 -16.21 17.65
N PRO A 257 -18.85 -16.81 16.49
CA PRO A 257 -19.79 -16.95 15.39
C PRO A 257 -21.09 -17.65 15.77
N VAL A 258 -22.23 -17.18 15.25
CA VAL A 258 -23.55 -17.81 15.37
C VAL A 258 -24.03 -18.29 14.00
N GLY A 259 -23.88 -17.48 12.97
CA GLY A 259 -24.24 -17.82 11.60
C GLY A 259 -24.39 -16.59 10.73
N VAL A 260 -24.73 -16.82 9.45
CA VAL A 260 -24.89 -15.74 8.46
C VAL A 260 -26.25 -15.77 7.79
N LEU A 261 -26.63 -14.59 7.29
CA LEU A 261 -27.65 -14.41 6.25
C LEU A 261 -26.95 -13.91 4.99
N ASP A 262 -27.34 -14.42 3.82
CA ASP A 262 -26.79 -13.95 2.55
C ASP A 262 -27.87 -13.29 1.66
N ALA A 263 -27.43 -12.40 0.78
CA ALA A 263 -28.23 -11.89 -0.32
C ALA A 263 -27.42 -12.05 -1.61
N VAL A 264 -27.86 -12.97 -2.47
CA VAL A 264 -27.14 -13.35 -3.68
C VAL A 264 -27.95 -13.00 -4.93
N GLY A 265 -27.37 -12.20 -5.82
CA GLY A 265 -27.88 -11.91 -7.14
C GLY A 265 -27.01 -12.51 -8.23
N GLY A 266 -27.60 -12.91 -9.35
CA GLY A 266 -26.84 -13.37 -10.50
C GLY A 266 -27.67 -13.53 -11.78
N ARG A 267 -26.93 -13.55 -12.91
CA ARG A 267 -27.56 -13.62 -14.24
C ARG A 267 -28.37 -14.90 -14.50
N ASP A 268 -27.98 -16.01 -13.86
CA ASP A 268 -28.63 -17.31 -14.01
C ASP A 268 -28.35 -18.21 -12.79
N ALA A 269 -29.09 -19.33 -12.73
CA ALA A 269 -28.95 -20.29 -11.64
C ALA A 269 -27.54 -20.92 -11.53
N ALA A 270 -26.85 -21.12 -12.66
CA ALA A 270 -25.49 -21.68 -12.67
C ALA A 270 -24.46 -20.71 -12.08
N HIS A 271 -24.61 -19.41 -12.34
CA HIS A 271 -23.78 -18.37 -11.74
C HIS A 271 -24.00 -18.30 -10.23
N VAL A 272 -25.24 -18.21 -9.79
CA VAL A 272 -25.61 -18.20 -8.36
C VAL A 272 -25.14 -19.47 -7.64
N ALA A 273 -25.28 -20.63 -8.26
CA ALA A 273 -24.81 -21.90 -7.69
C ALA A 273 -23.32 -21.91 -7.38
N ARG A 274 -22.48 -21.21 -8.20
CA ARG A 274 -21.05 -21.06 -7.95
C ARG A 274 -20.74 -20.12 -6.78
N VAL A 275 -21.49 -19.02 -6.64
CA VAL A 275 -21.38 -18.13 -5.46
C VAL A 275 -21.72 -18.91 -4.19
N LEU A 276 -22.87 -19.61 -4.21
CA LEU A 276 -23.31 -20.43 -3.08
C LEU A 276 -22.37 -21.60 -2.76
N ALA A 277 -21.60 -22.12 -3.74
CA ALA A 277 -20.57 -23.10 -3.48
C ALA A 277 -19.47 -22.50 -2.61
N GLY A 278 -18.94 -21.32 -2.96
CA GLY A 278 -17.96 -20.62 -2.12
C GLY A 278 -18.47 -20.27 -0.72
N ILE A 279 -19.75 -19.87 -0.62
CA ILE A 279 -20.40 -19.66 0.69
C ILE A 279 -20.41 -20.93 1.52
N ARG A 280 -20.79 -22.08 0.94
CA ARG A 280 -20.81 -23.38 1.66
C ARG A 280 -19.41 -23.79 2.14
N ASP A 281 -18.41 -23.64 1.27
CA ASP A 281 -17.02 -23.96 1.62
C ASP A 281 -16.54 -23.08 2.77
N GLY A 282 -16.79 -21.76 2.72
CA GLY A 282 -16.49 -20.83 3.79
C GLY A 282 -17.29 -21.10 5.08
N ALA A 283 -18.58 -21.43 4.97
CA ALA A 283 -19.42 -21.79 6.12
C ALA A 283 -18.83 -22.98 6.90
N GLN A 284 -18.33 -23.98 6.20
CA GLN A 284 -17.66 -25.12 6.79
C GLN A 284 -16.30 -24.73 7.42
N ALA A 285 -15.48 -23.97 6.69
CA ALA A 285 -14.13 -23.60 7.11
C ALA A 285 -14.14 -22.70 8.37
N PHE A 286 -15.04 -21.71 8.42
CA PHE A 286 -15.12 -20.72 9.50
C PHE A 286 -16.11 -21.09 10.61
N GLU A 287 -16.74 -22.26 10.56
CA GLU A 287 -17.80 -22.69 11.49
C GLU A 287 -18.96 -21.68 11.60
N LEU A 288 -19.32 -21.10 10.46
CA LEU A 288 -20.26 -19.99 10.35
C LEU A 288 -21.46 -20.43 9.48
N PRO A 289 -22.44 -21.16 10.04
CA PRO A 289 -23.52 -21.75 9.27
C PRO A 289 -24.42 -20.70 8.61
N VAL A 290 -24.92 -21.01 7.41
CA VAL A 290 -25.93 -20.19 6.74
C VAL A 290 -27.29 -20.44 7.42
N LEU A 291 -27.87 -19.38 8.00
CA LEU A 291 -29.17 -19.41 8.69
C LEU A 291 -30.33 -19.16 7.74
N GLY A 292 -30.08 -18.50 6.62
CA GLY A 292 -31.06 -18.14 5.62
C GLY A 292 -30.50 -17.09 4.69
N GLY A 293 -31.35 -16.55 3.82
CA GLY A 293 -30.93 -15.54 2.87
C GLY A 293 -31.97 -15.21 1.81
N HIS A 294 -31.55 -14.46 0.81
CA HIS A 294 -32.37 -14.10 -0.35
C HIS A 294 -31.60 -14.35 -1.64
N THR A 295 -32.26 -14.95 -2.62
CA THR A 295 -31.66 -15.25 -3.92
C THR A 295 -32.47 -14.59 -5.05
N GLN A 296 -31.77 -13.91 -5.98
CA GLN A 296 -32.37 -13.25 -7.12
C GLN A 296 -31.71 -13.69 -8.43
N LEU A 297 -32.49 -14.10 -9.41
CA LEU A 297 -32.01 -14.51 -10.73
C LEU A 297 -32.34 -13.45 -11.79
N GLY A 298 -31.54 -13.43 -12.86
CA GLY A 298 -31.76 -12.50 -13.99
C GLY A 298 -31.26 -11.07 -13.68
N VAL A 299 -30.36 -10.92 -12.72
CA VAL A 299 -29.79 -9.63 -12.30
C VAL A 299 -28.23 -9.66 -12.40
N PRO A 300 -27.56 -8.50 -12.41
CA PRO A 300 -26.10 -8.45 -12.26
C PRO A 300 -25.61 -9.20 -11.04
N GLY A 301 -24.35 -9.64 -11.06
CA GLY A 301 -23.71 -10.28 -9.93
C GLY A 301 -23.70 -9.38 -8.68
N ALA A 302 -24.27 -9.89 -7.58
CA ALA A 302 -24.31 -9.21 -6.29
C ALA A 302 -24.17 -10.24 -5.16
N LEU A 303 -23.45 -9.86 -4.11
CA LEU A 303 -23.32 -10.66 -2.90
C LEU A 303 -23.15 -9.74 -1.69
N THR A 304 -24.00 -9.95 -0.71
CA THR A 304 -23.89 -9.38 0.63
C THR A 304 -24.00 -10.50 1.65
N VAL A 305 -23.16 -10.49 2.67
CA VAL A 305 -23.22 -11.44 3.78
C VAL A 305 -23.37 -10.66 5.08
N THR A 306 -24.36 -11.03 5.88
CA THR A 306 -24.61 -10.45 7.20
C THR A 306 -24.28 -11.51 8.25
N GLY A 307 -23.29 -11.22 9.11
CA GLY A 307 -22.84 -12.08 10.18
C GLY A 307 -23.53 -11.79 11.50
N LEU A 308 -23.81 -12.84 12.23
CA LEU A 308 -24.27 -12.78 13.61
C LEU A 308 -23.27 -13.52 14.51
N GLY A 309 -22.86 -12.88 15.60
CA GLY A 309 -21.99 -13.46 16.61
C GLY A 309 -22.44 -13.12 18.02
N ARG A 310 -21.78 -13.64 19.03
CA ARG A 310 -22.01 -13.31 20.44
C ARG A 310 -20.75 -12.87 21.13
N ALA A 311 -20.82 -11.74 21.83
CA ALA A 311 -19.74 -11.26 22.70
C ALA A 311 -20.34 -10.62 23.96
N ALA A 312 -20.05 -11.18 25.12
CA ALA A 312 -20.46 -10.57 26.39
C ALA A 312 -19.77 -9.22 26.64
N VAL A 313 -18.54 -9.06 26.14
CA VAL A 313 -17.76 -7.82 26.18
C VAL A 313 -17.13 -7.64 24.80
N PRO A 314 -17.83 -6.98 23.87
CA PRO A 314 -17.28 -6.69 22.53
C PRO A 314 -16.06 -5.77 22.60
N VAL A 315 -15.13 -5.99 21.69
CA VAL A 315 -13.96 -5.11 21.52
C VAL A 315 -14.30 -4.03 20.49
N PRO A 316 -14.15 -2.74 20.81
CA PRO A 316 -14.44 -1.66 19.86
C PRO A 316 -13.29 -1.47 18.88
N GLY A 317 -13.59 -0.85 17.72
CA GLY A 317 -12.59 -0.36 16.77
C GLY A 317 -11.88 0.89 17.23
N GLY A 318 -12.53 1.71 18.08
CA GLY A 318 -11.96 2.83 18.84
C GLY A 318 -11.74 2.47 20.31
N GLY A 319 -11.07 3.34 21.06
CA GLY A 319 -10.81 3.14 22.50
C GLY A 319 -9.34 2.91 22.83
N GLY A 320 -8.47 3.00 21.84
CA GLY A 320 -7.03 3.12 22.03
C GLY A 320 -6.65 4.49 22.61
N HIS A 321 -5.49 4.58 23.22
CA HIS A 321 -4.94 5.81 23.78
C HIS A 321 -3.55 6.08 23.24
N ALA A 322 -3.12 7.34 23.16
CA ALA A 322 -1.74 7.67 22.84
C ALA A 322 -0.77 6.91 23.77
N GLY A 323 0.25 6.28 23.17
CA GLY A 323 1.20 5.39 23.85
C GLY A 323 0.78 3.91 23.90
N ASP A 324 -0.41 3.57 23.44
CA ASP A 324 -0.78 2.15 23.28
C ASP A 324 0.02 1.50 22.15
N ALA A 325 0.49 0.27 22.38
CA ALA A 325 1.21 -0.49 21.37
C ALA A 325 0.26 -0.90 20.23
N VAL A 326 0.68 -0.63 19.00
CA VAL A 326 0.00 -1.09 17.78
C VAL A 326 0.58 -2.43 17.34
N TRP A 327 -0.28 -3.44 17.27
CA TRP A 327 0.05 -4.77 16.80
C TRP A 327 -0.61 -5.03 15.45
N VAL A 328 0.14 -5.68 14.57
CA VAL A 328 -0.39 -6.28 13.33
C VAL A 328 -0.25 -7.79 13.46
N CYS A 329 -1.38 -8.49 13.35
CA CYS A 329 -1.44 -9.94 13.34
C CYS A 329 -2.02 -10.37 11.99
N ALA A 330 -1.28 -11.16 11.22
CA ALA A 330 -1.71 -11.62 9.91
C ALA A 330 -1.21 -13.02 9.59
N ASP A 331 -1.94 -13.74 8.76
CA ASP A 331 -1.47 -14.99 8.19
C ASP A 331 -0.56 -14.71 6.99
N LEU A 332 0.72 -15.01 7.16
CA LEU A 332 1.74 -14.73 6.15
C LEU A 332 1.94 -15.86 5.14
N GLU A 333 1.38 -17.04 5.41
CA GLU A 333 1.41 -18.15 4.47
C GLU A 333 0.35 -17.97 3.38
N GLY A 334 0.53 -18.65 2.24
CA GLY A 334 -0.37 -18.54 1.10
C GLY A 334 0.28 -17.90 -0.12
N ALA A 335 -0.52 -17.24 -0.95
CA ALA A 335 -0.06 -16.63 -2.18
C ALA A 335 -0.98 -15.51 -2.68
N TRP A 336 -0.47 -14.68 -3.58
CA TRP A 336 -1.31 -13.74 -4.33
C TRP A 336 -2.37 -14.46 -5.14
N ARG A 337 -3.63 -14.09 -4.96
CA ARG A 337 -4.72 -14.63 -5.76
C ARG A 337 -4.53 -14.26 -7.23
N PRO A 338 -4.49 -15.24 -8.17
CA PRO A 338 -4.31 -14.96 -9.60
C PRO A 338 -5.40 -14.03 -10.15
N GLY A 339 -5.01 -13.05 -10.97
CA GLY A 339 -5.94 -12.11 -11.58
C GLY A 339 -6.34 -10.91 -10.70
N TYR A 340 -5.79 -10.78 -9.50
CA TYR A 340 -6.07 -9.65 -8.58
C TYR A 340 -4.90 -8.67 -8.44
N HIS A 341 -3.84 -8.84 -9.24
CA HIS A 341 -2.73 -7.88 -9.38
C HIS A 341 -2.11 -7.42 -8.05
N GLY A 342 -1.82 -8.35 -7.14
CA GLY A 342 -1.23 -8.03 -5.83
C GLY A 342 -2.17 -7.33 -4.85
N ARG A 343 -3.49 -7.39 -5.06
CA ARG A 343 -4.48 -6.76 -4.18
C ARG A 343 -5.17 -7.71 -3.21
N GLN A 344 -5.04 -9.02 -3.43
CA GLN A 344 -5.62 -10.03 -2.56
C GLN A 344 -4.60 -11.12 -2.28
N TRP A 345 -4.35 -11.36 -1.00
CA TRP A 345 -3.55 -12.45 -0.49
C TRP A 345 -4.48 -13.56 -0.01
N ASP A 346 -4.38 -14.73 -0.62
CA ASP A 346 -5.14 -15.90 -0.22
C ASP A 346 -4.34 -16.69 0.82
N SER A 347 -4.64 -16.45 2.08
CA SER A 347 -4.02 -17.16 3.21
C SER A 347 -4.94 -18.22 3.83
N THR A 348 -6.22 -18.24 3.46
CA THR A 348 -7.23 -18.99 4.24
C THR A 348 -7.88 -20.15 3.49
N SER A 349 -7.97 -20.11 2.14
CA SER A 349 -8.77 -21.09 1.39
C SER A 349 -8.23 -22.52 1.41
N TRP A 350 -7.01 -22.73 1.83
CA TRP A 350 -6.34 -24.03 1.95
C TRP A 350 -6.15 -24.51 3.39
N ARG A 351 -6.50 -23.66 4.37
CA ARG A 351 -6.37 -24.01 5.79
C ARG A 351 -7.53 -24.86 6.28
N THR A 352 -7.21 -25.70 7.24
CA THR A 352 -8.22 -26.46 7.97
C THR A 352 -8.93 -25.59 9.00
N GLN A 353 -10.15 -25.96 9.37
CA GLN A 353 -10.91 -25.37 10.45
C GLN A 353 -10.12 -25.26 11.77
N ALA A 354 -9.36 -26.30 12.12
CA ALA A 354 -8.52 -26.32 13.32
C ALA A 354 -7.40 -25.27 13.31
N GLU A 355 -6.92 -24.87 12.13
CA GLU A 355 -5.92 -23.81 11.97
C GLU A 355 -6.56 -22.42 11.95
N LEU A 356 -7.75 -22.27 11.36
CA LEU A 356 -8.48 -21.01 11.28
C LEU A 356 -9.03 -20.56 12.64
N ARG A 357 -9.55 -21.50 13.43
CA ARG A 357 -10.17 -21.17 14.72
C ARG A 357 -9.28 -20.37 15.67
N PRO A 358 -8.00 -20.73 15.96
CA PRO A 358 -7.14 -19.95 16.84
C PRO A 358 -6.85 -18.54 16.32
N MET A 359 -6.85 -18.33 15.00
CA MET A 359 -6.68 -17.01 14.40
C MET A 359 -7.92 -16.15 14.63
N LEU A 360 -9.11 -16.66 14.36
CA LEU A 360 -10.38 -15.96 14.60
C LEU A 360 -10.65 -15.69 16.10
N ASP A 361 -10.14 -16.54 16.98
CA ASP A 361 -10.23 -16.37 18.44
C ASP A 361 -9.23 -15.37 19.04
N LEU A 362 -8.28 -14.85 18.23
CA LEU A 362 -7.16 -14.05 18.69
C LEU A 362 -7.61 -12.81 19.48
N VAL A 363 -8.53 -12.02 18.97
CA VAL A 363 -9.02 -10.78 19.63
C VAL A 363 -9.76 -11.11 20.92
N ARG A 364 -10.63 -12.12 20.89
CA ARG A 364 -11.37 -12.59 22.07
C ARG A 364 -10.45 -13.08 23.17
N ALA A 365 -9.36 -13.77 22.84
CA ALA A 365 -8.35 -14.25 23.78
C ALA A 365 -7.47 -13.12 24.33
N THR A 366 -7.09 -12.17 23.47
CA THR A 366 -6.19 -11.06 23.78
C THR A 366 -6.88 -9.94 24.57
N ARG A 367 -8.14 -9.63 24.25
CA ARG A 367 -8.92 -8.52 24.81
C ARG A 367 -8.18 -7.18 24.74
N PRO A 368 -7.80 -6.73 23.56
CA PRO A 368 -7.16 -5.43 23.37
C PRO A 368 -8.13 -4.29 23.70
N ARG A 369 -7.62 -3.07 23.79
CA ARG A 369 -8.45 -1.87 23.95
C ARG A 369 -9.25 -1.54 22.70
N ALA A 370 -8.64 -1.77 21.54
CA ALA A 370 -9.27 -1.61 20.23
C ALA A 370 -8.76 -2.69 19.26
N ALA A 371 -9.62 -3.07 18.31
CA ALA A 371 -9.28 -3.98 17.23
C ALA A 371 -10.05 -3.63 15.96
N LYS A 372 -9.43 -3.87 14.78
CA LYS A 372 -10.09 -3.83 13.48
C LYS A 372 -9.53 -4.89 12.55
N ASP A 373 -10.38 -5.49 11.72
CA ASP A 373 -9.94 -6.36 10.66
C ASP A 373 -9.20 -5.57 9.56
N ALA A 374 -8.19 -6.17 8.93
CA ALA A 374 -7.50 -5.57 7.81
C ALA A 374 -8.24 -5.90 6.50
N SER A 375 -9.01 -4.96 6.00
CA SER A 375 -9.87 -5.12 4.83
C SER A 375 -9.40 -4.30 3.60
N MET A 376 -10.32 -3.74 2.84
CA MET A 376 -10.04 -3.05 1.57
C MET A 376 -9.09 -1.85 1.67
N ALA A 377 -9.01 -1.18 2.82
CA ALA A 377 -8.07 -0.07 3.03
C ALA A 377 -6.61 -0.54 3.21
N GLY A 378 -6.38 -1.84 3.31
CA GLY A 378 -5.10 -2.44 3.63
C GLY A 378 -4.68 -2.22 5.09
N ILE A 379 -3.52 -2.74 5.47
CA ILE A 379 -3.05 -2.73 6.86
C ILE A 379 -2.91 -1.29 7.39
N VAL A 380 -2.26 -0.40 6.64
CA VAL A 380 -2.01 0.98 7.11
C VAL A 380 -3.29 1.81 7.12
N GLY A 381 -4.19 1.61 6.14
CA GLY A 381 -5.51 2.22 6.16
C GLY A 381 -6.35 1.76 7.36
N THR A 382 -6.27 0.48 7.74
CA THR A 382 -6.92 -0.04 8.95
C THR A 382 -6.34 0.55 10.22
N VAL A 383 -5.00 0.71 10.32
CA VAL A 383 -4.38 1.44 11.43
C VAL A 383 -4.92 2.87 11.51
N ALA A 384 -5.06 3.55 10.36
CA ALA A 384 -5.59 4.91 10.32
C ALA A 384 -7.05 4.98 10.81
N MET A 385 -7.90 4.02 10.41
CA MET A 385 -9.29 3.94 10.89
C MET A 385 -9.37 3.68 12.40
N LEU A 386 -8.55 2.77 12.93
CA LEU A 386 -8.47 2.51 14.37
C LEU A 386 -7.99 3.75 15.14
N ALA A 387 -6.97 4.43 14.61
CA ALA A 387 -6.45 5.66 15.19
C ALA A 387 -7.49 6.79 15.17
N GLU A 388 -8.19 7.02 14.04
CA GLU A 388 -9.29 7.97 13.90
C GLU A 388 -10.39 7.68 14.93
N ALA A 389 -10.88 6.44 15.01
CA ALA A 389 -11.91 6.04 15.96
C ALA A 389 -11.46 6.21 17.43
N SER A 390 -10.15 6.14 17.69
CA SER A 390 -9.53 6.38 19.01
C SER A 390 -9.21 7.85 19.30
N GLY A 391 -9.42 8.77 18.35
CA GLY A 391 -9.00 10.17 18.47
C GLY A 391 -7.48 10.35 18.53
N CYS A 392 -6.73 9.48 17.87
CA CYS A 392 -5.28 9.39 17.86
C CYS A 392 -4.72 9.43 16.44
N GLY A 393 -3.41 9.52 16.32
CA GLY A 393 -2.67 9.06 15.15
C GLY A 393 -1.88 7.79 15.45
N ALA A 394 -0.99 7.39 14.56
CA ALA A 394 -0.12 6.25 14.78
C ALA A 394 1.27 6.45 14.17
N GLU A 395 2.28 5.84 14.80
CA GLU A 395 3.61 5.71 14.23
C GLU A 395 4.03 4.24 14.19
N LEU A 396 4.39 3.75 13.01
CA LEU A 396 4.74 2.36 12.76
C LEU A 396 6.20 2.23 12.31
N ALA A 397 6.95 1.32 12.90
CA ALA A 397 8.27 0.92 12.40
C ALA A 397 8.08 -0.06 11.24
N ILE A 398 8.29 0.39 10.00
CA ILE A 398 8.00 -0.39 8.79
C ILE A 398 8.70 -1.76 8.78
N ALA A 399 9.93 -1.82 9.29
CA ALA A 399 10.69 -3.08 9.35
C ALA A 399 10.14 -4.10 10.36
N ARG A 400 9.22 -3.70 11.24
CA ARG A 400 8.58 -4.58 12.22
C ARG A 400 7.22 -5.09 11.77
N ILE A 401 6.66 -4.55 10.69
CA ILE A 401 5.38 -5.03 10.15
C ILE A 401 5.59 -6.42 9.56
N PRO A 402 4.86 -7.44 10.03
CA PRO A 402 4.99 -8.80 9.52
C PRO A 402 4.52 -8.85 8.06
N ARG A 403 5.30 -9.50 7.20
CA ARG A 403 5.07 -9.54 5.76
C ARG A 403 5.45 -10.91 5.20
N PRO A 404 4.68 -11.48 4.25
CA PRO A 404 5.11 -12.65 3.49
C PRO A 404 6.42 -12.39 2.76
N ALA A 405 7.35 -13.34 2.79
CA ALA A 405 8.66 -13.18 2.12
C ALA A 405 8.53 -12.92 0.60
N SER A 406 7.47 -13.43 -0.03
CA SER A 406 7.20 -13.26 -1.46
C SER A 406 6.44 -11.99 -1.83
N ALA A 407 6.01 -11.17 -0.86
CA ALA A 407 5.30 -9.92 -1.11
C ALA A 407 6.23 -8.71 -0.97
N LEU A 408 6.10 -7.70 -1.83
CA LEU A 408 6.69 -6.38 -1.59
C LEU A 408 5.91 -5.66 -0.49
N MET A 409 6.60 -4.91 0.36
CA MET A 409 5.94 -4.18 1.46
C MET A 409 4.85 -3.23 0.95
N ALA A 410 5.09 -2.56 -0.18
CA ALA A 410 4.13 -1.64 -0.78
C ALA A 410 2.80 -2.31 -1.15
N ASP A 411 2.85 -3.51 -1.70
CA ASP A 411 1.67 -4.29 -2.07
C ASP A 411 1.00 -4.87 -0.82
N TRP A 412 1.80 -5.37 0.12
CA TRP A 412 1.31 -5.93 1.38
C TRP A 412 0.56 -4.92 2.25
N LEU A 413 1.06 -3.68 2.36
CA LEU A 413 0.41 -2.65 3.17
C LEU A 413 -0.91 -2.13 2.60
N THR A 414 -1.17 -2.38 1.31
CA THR A 414 -2.38 -1.89 0.60
C THR A 414 -3.28 -3.02 0.09
N CYS A 415 -2.96 -4.30 0.36
CA CYS A 415 -3.78 -5.42 -0.05
C CYS A 415 -4.85 -5.79 0.99
N PHE A 416 -5.80 -6.63 0.56
CA PHE A 416 -6.60 -7.45 1.45
C PHE A 416 -5.77 -8.70 1.83
N PRO A 417 -5.38 -8.88 3.11
CA PRO A 417 -4.40 -9.90 3.51
C PRO A 417 -5.01 -11.31 3.75
N GLY A 418 -6.29 -11.53 3.43
CA GLY A 418 -7.00 -12.73 3.84
C GLY A 418 -7.36 -12.65 5.33
N PHE A 419 -6.60 -13.32 6.20
CA PHE A 419 -6.71 -13.07 7.64
C PHE A 419 -5.70 -11.98 8.05
N GLY A 420 -6.20 -10.92 8.68
CA GLY A 420 -5.38 -9.86 9.26
C GLY A 420 -6.18 -9.02 10.24
N VAL A 421 -5.58 -8.64 11.35
CA VAL A 421 -6.18 -7.77 12.37
C VAL A 421 -5.15 -6.80 12.94
N VAL A 422 -5.59 -5.59 13.18
CA VAL A 422 -4.82 -4.53 13.87
C VAL A 422 -5.37 -4.37 15.27
N LEU A 423 -4.48 -4.30 16.27
CA LEU A 423 -4.85 -4.15 17.67
C LEU A 423 -4.16 -2.93 18.30
N ALA A 424 -4.84 -2.27 19.23
CA ALA A 424 -4.23 -1.34 20.17
C ALA A 424 -4.29 -1.90 21.59
N GLN A 425 -3.13 -2.01 22.25
CA GLN A 425 -3.00 -2.60 23.58
C GLN A 425 -2.27 -1.66 24.54
N ALA A 426 -2.65 -1.69 25.81
CA ALA A 426 -1.91 -1.00 26.85
C ALA A 426 -0.43 -1.43 26.87
N PRO A 427 0.51 -0.51 27.15
CA PRO A 427 1.90 -0.85 27.31
C PRO A 427 2.09 -1.98 28.34
N GLY A 428 2.93 -2.99 27.99
CA GLY A 428 3.20 -4.13 28.85
C GLY A 428 2.12 -5.21 28.88
N ALA A 429 1.05 -5.10 28.11
CA ALA A 429 0.09 -6.18 27.94
C ALA A 429 0.75 -7.42 27.29
N PRO A 430 0.24 -8.64 27.54
CA PRO A 430 0.76 -9.84 26.93
C PRO A 430 0.71 -9.79 25.40
N GLU A 431 1.71 -10.37 24.73
CA GLU A 431 1.73 -10.46 23.28
C GLU A 431 0.53 -11.24 22.74
N PRO A 432 -0.14 -10.75 21.69
CA PRO A 432 -1.21 -11.49 21.02
C PRO A 432 -0.71 -12.82 20.46
N ARG A 433 -1.55 -13.85 20.52
CA ARG A 433 -1.27 -15.17 19.92
C ARG A 433 -2.51 -15.71 19.24
N GLY A 434 -2.38 -16.11 17.97
CA GLY A 434 -3.49 -16.58 17.16
C GLY A 434 -3.11 -17.73 16.22
N GLY A 435 -2.62 -18.84 16.78
CA GLY A 435 -2.31 -20.03 15.98
C GLY A 435 -1.25 -19.75 14.90
N ALA A 436 -1.63 -19.86 13.62
CA ALA A 436 -0.76 -19.62 12.47
C ALA A 436 -0.51 -18.13 12.17
N ALA A 437 -1.29 -17.22 12.76
CA ALA A 437 -1.09 -15.80 12.57
C ALA A 437 0.23 -15.33 13.23
N VAL A 438 1.04 -14.61 12.47
CA VAL A 438 2.24 -13.92 12.96
C VAL A 438 1.81 -12.58 13.52
N CYS A 439 2.04 -12.38 14.83
CA CYS A 439 1.73 -11.14 15.53
C CYS A 439 3.02 -10.37 15.83
N ALA A 440 3.06 -9.09 15.49
CA ALA A 440 4.20 -8.23 15.79
C ALA A 440 3.73 -6.86 16.31
N GLY A 441 4.35 -6.39 17.40
CA GLY A 441 4.21 -5.01 17.86
C GLY A 441 5.00 -4.09 16.92
N CYS A 442 4.28 -3.35 16.08
CA CYS A 442 4.86 -2.58 14.98
C CYS A 442 5.07 -1.11 15.31
N GLY A 443 4.44 -0.59 16.36
CA GLY A 443 4.48 0.83 16.66
C GLY A 443 3.61 1.18 17.84
N GLU A 444 3.15 2.43 17.87
CA GLU A 444 2.31 2.97 18.94
C GLU A 444 1.29 3.98 18.39
N LEU A 445 0.19 4.14 19.09
CA LEU A 445 -0.73 5.26 18.89
C LEU A 445 -0.08 6.54 19.37
N SER A 446 -0.30 7.65 18.66
CA SER A 446 0.29 8.95 18.95
C SER A 446 -0.78 10.00 19.25
N ALA A 447 -0.43 11.04 20.01
CA ALA A 447 -1.31 12.17 20.27
C ALA A 447 -1.54 13.03 19.00
N ASP A 448 -0.58 13.02 18.06
CA ASP A 448 -0.71 13.74 16.80
C ASP A 448 -1.48 12.88 15.80
N GLY A 449 -2.40 13.46 15.06
CA GLY A 449 -3.21 12.79 14.04
C GLY A 449 -2.38 12.21 12.86
N GLY A 450 -3.04 11.42 12.02
CA GLY A 450 -2.45 10.80 10.85
C GLY A 450 -1.61 9.56 11.14
N VAL A 451 -1.00 8.99 10.08
CA VAL A 451 -0.14 7.81 10.21
C VAL A 451 1.24 8.08 9.63
N ARG A 452 2.25 7.73 10.41
CA ARG A 452 3.67 7.88 10.09
C ARG A 452 4.36 6.52 10.03
N LEU A 453 5.34 6.39 9.14
CA LEU A 453 6.25 5.24 9.06
C LEU A 453 7.66 5.66 9.50
N ARG A 454 8.19 4.98 10.51
CA ARG A 454 9.60 5.07 10.91
C ARG A 454 10.40 4.07 10.11
N TRP A 455 11.45 4.56 9.47
CA TRP A 455 12.37 3.77 8.66
C TRP A 455 13.57 3.26 9.47
N PRO A 456 14.32 2.26 8.94
CA PRO A 456 15.49 1.72 9.65
C PRO A 456 16.66 2.70 9.91
N ASP A 457 16.63 3.89 9.32
CA ASP A 457 17.55 5.00 9.57
C ASP A 457 16.97 6.06 10.51
N ASP A 458 15.90 5.74 11.24
CA ASP A 458 15.13 6.59 12.14
C ASP A 458 14.43 7.80 11.48
N GLU A 459 14.54 7.94 10.16
CA GLU A 459 13.76 8.94 9.42
C GLU A 459 12.26 8.57 9.43
N ILE A 460 11.41 9.58 9.52
CA ILE A 460 9.96 9.43 9.55
C ILE A 460 9.35 9.95 8.25
N SER A 461 8.42 9.19 7.68
CA SER A 461 7.59 9.62 6.57
C SER A 461 6.12 9.64 6.98
N THR A 462 5.44 10.76 6.78
CA THR A 462 3.98 10.83 6.91
C THR A 462 3.36 10.17 5.68
N VAL A 463 2.57 9.11 5.88
CA VAL A 463 1.92 8.36 4.80
C VAL A 463 0.43 8.61 4.72
N ILE A 464 -0.18 9.06 5.83
CA ILE A 464 -1.54 9.62 5.87
C ILE A 464 -1.45 10.87 6.73
N ALA A 465 -1.67 12.03 6.13
CA ALA A 465 -1.53 13.33 6.79
C ALA A 465 -2.82 13.80 7.47
N THR A 466 -3.96 13.26 7.09
CA THR A 466 -5.27 13.65 7.62
C THR A 466 -5.53 12.97 8.96
N GLU A 467 -6.15 13.70 9.89
CA GLU A 467 -6.61 13.14 11.16
C GLU A 467 -7.77 12.18 10.98
N THR A 468 -8.55 12.34 9.91
CA THR A 468 -9.70 11.50 9.58
C THR A 468 -9.52 10.89 8.19
N ILE A 469 -9.72 9.60 8.09
CA ILE A 469 -9.64 8.86 6.82
C ILE A 469 -11.03 8.46 6.32
N THR A 470 -11.96 8.22 7.24
CA THR A 470 -13.35 7.91 6.93
C THR A 470 -14.26 9.14 6.99
N GLY A 471 -13.83 10.20 7.66
CA GLY A 471 -14.65 11.37 7.97
C GLY A 471 -15.70 11.12 9.06
N LEU A 472 -15.71 9.94 9.70
CA LEU A 472 -16.61 9.63 10.79
C LEU A 472 -16.15 10.22 12.12
N GLY A 473 -14.85 10.47 12.27
CA GLY A 473 -14.23 11.01 13.45
C GLY A 473 -14.13 10.02 14.62
N PRO A 474 -13.72 10.50 15.82
CA PRO A 474 -13.58 9.66 16.98
C PRO A 474 -14.90 9.03 17.41
N ALA A 475 -14.86 7.77 17.81
CA ALA A 475 -15.98 7.10 18.44
C ALA A 475 -16.22 7.73 19.82
N THR A 476 -17.39 8.35 20.02
CA THR A 476 -17.74 9.03 21.25
C THR A 476 -18.49 8.08 22.18
N GLY A 477 -17.93 7.78 23.28
CA GLY A 477 -18.55 6.99 24.32
C GLY A 477 -17.52 6.73 25.39
N GLY A 478 -17.41 7.72 26.28
CA GLY A 478 -16.38 7.82 27.27
C GLY A 478 -16.03 6.50 27.93
N CYS A 479 -14.76 6.35 28.15
CA CYS A 479 -14.31 5.59 29.32
C CYS A 479 -15.03 6.16 30.55
N PRO A 480 -15.69 5.32 31.38
CA PRO A 480 -16.22 5.75 32.66
C PRO A 480 -15.10 6.25 33.56
#